data_2119afe02afb4cdd7d7293e2ddd4ba20
#
_entry.id   2119afe02afb4cdd7d7293e2ddd4ba20
#
_cell.length_a   1.000
_cell.length_b   1.000
_cell.length_c   1.000
_cell.angle_alpha   90.00
_cell.angle_beta   90.00
_cell.angle_gamma   90.00
#
_symmetry.space_group_name_H-M   'P 1'
#
loop_
_entity.id
_entity.type
_entity.pdbx_description
1 polymer ?
#
loop_
_entity_poly.entity_id
_entity_poly.type
_entity_poly.pdbx_seq_one_letter_code
_entity_poly.pdbx_strand_id
1 'polypeptide(L)'
;MFISGAAGDMVPKEDELGDGAIRDLGEKLGKAALGGVIESKRNPLRYGMKDAKVASTIHTFTVPLRKKYANNAKKLPAPYMGSENVTLEVQVIAIGEIAFVGVPGELCAELGQEIKWNSPFRRTFIAYDATAYFSYMGGANNFVAGGYEAYSQRFTARGGLKLLCCAEEALFDLQEKLFPERDLDDCADTPVNILPNHN
;
A
#
# COMPACT_ATOMS: atom_id res chain seq x y z
N MET A 1 -13.75 -0.32 10.00
CA MET A 1 -13.28 -1.00 8.77
C MET A 1 -11.86 -1.49 9.01
N PHE A 2 -11.54 -2.69 8.63
CA PHE A 2 -10.18 -3.25 8.65
C PHE A 2 -9.60 -3.14 7.22
N ILE A 3 -8.37 -2.65 7.12
CA ILE A 3 -7.61 -2.60 5.87
C ILE A 3 -6.30 -3.34 6.14
N SER A 4 -6.04 -4.38 5.36
CA SER A 4 -4.75 -5.06 5.42
C SER A 4 -3.69 -4.19 4.78
N GLY A 5 -2.62 -3.92 5.51
CA GLY A 5 -1.48 -3.15 5.01
C GLY A 5 -0.58 -3.97 4.09
N ALA A 6 0.64 -3.49 3.86
CA ALA A 6 1.68 -4.24 3.15
C ALA A 6 2.18 -5.38 4.05
N ALA A 7 1.55 -6.53 3.94
CA ALA A 7 1.78 -7.70 4.79
C ALA A 7 2.15 -8.96 4.00
N GLY A 8 2.54 -8.80 2.72
CA GLY A 8 2.86 -9.91 1.84
C GLY A 8 3.95 -10.84 2.36
N ASP A 9 4.91 -10.30 3.09
CA ASP A 9 6.03 -11.03 3.72
C ASP A 9 5.98 -11.02 5.26
N MET A 10 4.78 -10.85 5.83
CA MET A 10 4.58 -10.82 7.27
C MET A 10 3.75 -12.00 7.74
N VAL A 11 4.23 -12.67 8.76
CA VAL A 11 3.53 -13.75 9.46
C VAL A 11 3.59 -13.52 10.97
N PRO A 12 2.63 -14.02 11.75
CA PRO A 12 2.74 -14.05 13.21
C PRO A 12 3.98 -14.86 13.63
N LYS A 13 4.53 -14.57 14.81
CA LYS A 13 5.60 -15.37 15.37
C LYS A 13 5.14 -16.83 15.55
N GLU A 14 6.07 -17.79 15.42
CA GLU A 14 5.74 -19.21 15.47
C GLU A 14 5.09 -19.64 16.81
N ASP A 15 5.50 -19.03 17.92
CA ASP A 15 4.94 -19.25 19.26
C ASP A 15 3.51 -18.68 19.41
N GLU A 16 3.07 -17.87 18.46
CA GLU A 16 1.73 -17.28 18.38
C GLU A 16 0.80 -18.05 17.41
N LEU A 17 1.18 -19.24 16.97
CA LEU A 17 0.35 -20.08 16.10
C LEU A 17 -0.56 -21.01 16.92
N GLY A 18 -1.77 -21.22 16.42
CA GLY A 18 -2.81 -22.09 17.03
C GLY A 18 -4.04 -21.34 17.50
N ASP A 19 -5.04 -22.09 17.99
CA ASP A 19 -6.34 -21.52 18.38
C ASP A 19 -6.26 -20.47 19.49
N GLY A 20 -5.33 -20.63 20.41
CA GLY A 20 -5.06 -19.65 21.47
C GLY A 20 -4.55 -18.33 20.91
N ALA A 21 -3.61 -18.40 19.97
CA ALA A 21 -3.03 -17.23 19.33
C ALA A 21 -4.05 -16.43 18.52
N ILE A 22 -4.96 -17.10 17.82
CA ILE A 22 -6.05 -16.44 17.07
C ILE A 22 -6.88 -15.56 18.00
N ARG A 23 -7.23 -16.07 19.18
CA ARG A 23 -7.99 -15.31 20.18
C ARG A 23 -7.19 -14.14 20.72
N ASP A 24 -5.95 -14.37 21.14
CA ASP A 24 -5.09 -13.35 21.75
C ASP A 24 -4.78 -12.20 20.77
N LEU A 25 -4.46 -12.53 19.51
CA LEU A 25 -4.24 -11.55 18.46
C LEU A 25 -5.52 -10.77 18.13
N GLY A 26 -6.65 -11.46 18.05
CA GLY A 26 -7.96 -10.84 17.83
C GLY A 26 -8.34 -9.88 18.96
N GLU A 27 -8.09 -10.26 20.22
CA GLU A 27 -8.32 -9.37 21.37
C GLU A 27 -7.39 -8.16 21.37
N LYS A 28 -6.09 -8.33 21.08
CA LYS A 28 -5.13 -7.22 20.96
C LYS A 28 -5.57 -6.21 19.89
N LEU A 29 -5.94 -6.72 18.71
CA LEU A 29 -6.43 -5.89 17.62
C LEU A 29 -7.74 -5.17 17.97
N GLY A 30 -8.70 -5.89 18.55
CA GLY A 30 -9.98 -5.33 19.00
C GLY A 30 -9.81 -4.24 20.07
N LYS A 31 -8.92 -4.45 21.04
CA LYS A 31 -8.59 -3.44 22.07
C LYS A 31 -7.94 -2.20 21.45
N ALA A 32 -7.03 -2.37 20.50
CA ALA A 32 -6.39 -1.25 19.79
C ALA A 32 -7.42 -0.44 18.95
N ALA A 33 -8.30 -1.13 18.22
CA ALA A 33 -9.35 -0.47 17.45
C ALA A 33 -10.34 0.29 18.35
N LEU A 34 -10.77 -0.30 19.46
CA LEU A 34 -11.65 0.34 20.44
C LEU A 34 -10.98 1.57 21.06
N GLY A 35 -9.69 1.47 21.41
CA GLY A 35 -8.89 2.57 21.91
C GLY A 35 -8.88 3.77 20.95
N GLY A 36 -8.66 3.51 19.66
CA GLY A 36 -8.72 4.54 18.61
C GLY A 36 -10.10 5.21 18.49
N VAL A 37 -11.18 4.43 18.57
CA VAL A 37 -12.55 4.97 18.55
C VAL A 37 -12.82 5.84 19.79
N ILE A 38 -12.42 5.40 20.96
CA ILE A 38 -12.59 6.17 22.20
C ILE A 38 -11.81 7.48 22.12
N GLU A 39 -10.55 7.43 21.68
CA GLU A 39 -9.70 8.61 21.57
C GLU A 39 -10.25 9.62 20.53
N SER A 40 -10.75 9.14 19.39
CA SER A 40 -11.34 10.02 18.37
C SER A 40 -12.60 10.73 18.88
N LYS A 41 -13.40 10.08 19.72
CA LYS A 41 -14.57 10.70 20.36
C LYS A 41 -14.21 11.73 21.44
N ARG A 42 -13.10 11.49 22.16
CA ARG A 42 -12.61 12.45 23.18
C ARG A 42 -12.00 13.70 22.57
N ASN A 43 -11.36 13.55 21.41
CA ASN A 43 -10.65 14.64 20.72
C ASN A 43 -11.15 14.86 19.29
N PRO A 44 -12.43 15.21 19.09
CA PRO A 44 -13.02 15.31 17.74
C PRO A 44 -12.38 16.43 16.90
N LEU A 45 -11.87 17.50 17.51
CA LEU A 45 -11.17 18.58 16.79
C LEU A 45 -9.80 18.14 16.25
N ARG A 46 -9.18 17.15 16.87
CA ARG A 46 -7.90 16.60 16.42
C ARG A 46 -8.06 15.59 15.30
N TYR A 47 -9.14 14.81 15.32
CA TYR A 47 -9.34 13.65 14.43
C TYR A 47 -10.51 13.86 13.45
N GLY A 48 -11.33 14.86 13.68
CA GLY A 48 -12.43 15.21 12.78
C GLY A 48 -11.93 15.97 11.55
N MET A 49 -12.42 15.58 10.39
CA MET A 49 -12.18 16.29 9.14
C MET A 49 -13.47 16.96 8.71
N LYS A 50 -13.61 18.27 9.00
CA LYS A 50 -14.67 19.09 8.42
C LYS A 50 -14.28 19.48 7.01
N ASP A 51 -15.23 19.39 6.09
CA ASP A 51 -15.08 19.84 4.70
C ASP A 51 -13.92 19.15 3.95
N ALA A 52 -13.64 17.89 4.31
CA ALA A 52 -12.60 17.13 3.65
C ALA A 52 -12.96 16.86 2.18
N LYS A 53 -12.11 17.33 1.28
CA LYS A 53 -12.22 17.01 -0.14
C LYS A 53 -11.98 15.49 -0.32
N VAL A 54 -12.75 14.86 -1.20
CA VAL A 54 -12.57 13.45 -1.57
C VAL A 54 -12.27 13.38 -3.05
N ALA A 55 -11.23 12.66 -3.40
CA ALA A 55 -10.88 12.41 -4.79
C ALA A 55 -10.21 11.04 -4.95
N SER A 56 -10.14 10.56 -6.19
CA SER A 56 -9.43 9.34 -6.53
C SER A 56 -8.77 9.46 -7.89
N THR A 57 -7.75 8.62 -8.10
CA THR A 57 -7.10 8.41 -9.38
C THR A 57 -6.77 6.94 -9.56
N ILE A 58 -6.61 6.51 -10.81
CA ILE A 58 -6.15 5.16 -11.18
C ILE A 58 -4.98 5.33 -12.13
N HIS A 59 -3.87 4.71 -11.79
CA HIS A 59 -2.71 4.61 -12.66
C HIS A 59 -2.45 3.17 -13.03
N THR A 60 -1.84 2.94 -14.18
CA THR A 60 -1.52 1.60 -14.67
C THR A 60 -0.02 1.46 -14.88
N PHE A 61 0.48 0.26 -14.65
CA PHE A 61 1.86 -0.08 -14.94
C PHE A 61 1.97 -1.46 -15.59
N THR A 62 2.90 -1.63 -16.48
CA THR A 62 3.11 -2.89 -17.20
C THR A 62 4.40 -3.55 -16.74
N VAL A 63 4.30 -4.81 -16.33
CA VAL A 63 5.42 -5.61 -15.81
C VAL A 63 5.66 -6.85 -16.66
N PRO A 64 6.92 -7.20 -16.91
CA PRO A 64 7.25 -8.47 -17.57
C PRO A 64 7.08 -9.63 -16.59
N LEU A 65 6.48 -10.69 -17.07
CA LEU A 65 6.36 -11.93 -16.32
C LEU A 65 7.70 -12.68 -16.27
N ARG A 66 7.91 -13.41 -15.18
CA ARG A 66 9.05 -14.35 -15.12
C ARG A 66 8.82 -15.48 -16.13
N LYS A 67 9.89 -15.93 -16.79
CA LYS A 67 9.84 -16.98 -17.83
C LYS A 67 9.04 -18.23 -17.44
N LYS A 68 9.13 -18.65 -16.16
CA LYS A 68 8.37 -19.81 -15.66
C LYS A 68 6.83 -19.63 -15.68
N TYR A 69 6.36 -18.41 -15.77
CA TYR A 69 4.93 -18.06 -15.86
C TYR A 69 4.52 -17.65 -17.28
N ALA A 70 5.32 -16.86 -17.96
CA ALA A 70 5.08 -16.45 -19.35
C ALA A 70 4.89 -17.66 -20.27
N ASN A 71 5.69 -18.73 -20.07
CA ASN A 71 5.64 -19.96 -20.86
C ASN A 71 4.62 -20.99 -20.33
N ASN A 72 3.83 -20.66 -19.30
CA ASN A 72 2.90 -21.59 -18.70
C ASN A 72 1.54 -20.92 -18.42
N ALA A 73 0.71 -20.87 -19.45
CA ALA A 73 -0.61 -20.25 -19.41
C ALA A 73 -1.48 -20.73 -18.23
N LYS A 74 -1.34 -22.00 -17.80
CA LYS A 74 -2.15 -22.58 -16.71
C LYS A 74 -1.79 -22.03 -15.33
N LYS A 75 -0.66 -21.35 -15.18
CA LYS A 75 -0.19 -20.77 -13.91
C LYS A 75 -0.59 -19.29 -13.72
N LEU A 76 -1.26 -18.72 -14.70
CA LEU A 76 -1.76 -17.34 -14.63
C LEU A 76 -3.27 -17.34 -14.52
N PRO A 77 -3.85 -16.42 -13.74
CA PRO A 77 -5.30 -16.21 -13.77
C PRO A 77 -5.72 -15.63 -15.13
N ALA A 78 -6.93 -15.96 -15.56
CA ALA A 78 -7.55 -15.19 -16.64
C ALA A 78 -7.71 -13.71 -16.17
N PRO A 79 -7.48 -12.72 -17.00
CA PRO A 79 -7.24 -12.75 -18.45
C PRO A 79 -5.75 -12.84 -18.86
N TYR A 80 -4.82 -13.08 -17.95
CA TYR A 80 -3.37 -12.96 -18.18
C TYR A 80 -2.72 -14.21 -18.79
N MET A 81 -3.50 -15.26 -19.05
CA MET A 81 -2.97 -16.51 -19.61
C MET A 81 -2.33 -16.28 -20.98
N GLY A 82 -1.07 -16.76 -21.12
CA GLY A 82 -0.32 -16.67 -22.38
C GLY A 82 0.34 -15.30 -22.66
N SER A 83 0.26 -14.37 -21.71
CA SER A 83 0.91 -13.06 -21.85
C SER A 83 2.37 -13.13 -21.39
N GLU A 84 3.23 -12.34 -22.04
CA GLU A 84 4.61 -12.10 -21.59
C GLU A 84 4.68 -10.93 -20.60
N ASN A 85 3.76 -9.98 -20.72
CA ASN A 85 3.62 -8.82 -19.88
C ASN A 85 2.20 -8.73 -19.34
N VAL A 86 2.06 -8.11 -18.18
CA VAL A 86 0.77 -7.86 -17.53
C VAL A 86 0.67 -6.38 -17.19
N THR A 87 -0.46 -5.78 -17.52
CA THR A 87 -0.81 -4.43 -17.07
C THR A 87 -1.68 -4.55 -15.82
N LEU A 88 -1.27 -3.87 -14.76
CA LEU A 88 -1.90 -3.85 -13.46
C LEU A 88 -2.25 -2.41 -13.07
N GLU A 89 -3.16 -2.25 -12.11
CA GLU A 89 -3.67 -0.96 -11.68
C GLU A 89 -3.29 -0.67 -10.23
N VAL A 90 -2.92 0.57 -9.97
CA VAL A 90 -2.86 1.18 -8.64
C VAL A 90 -3.98 2.20 -8.56
N GLN A 91 -4.81 2.11 -7.53
CA GLN A 91 -5.84 3.10 -7.25
C GLN A 91 -5.48 3.88 -5.99
N VAL A 92 -5.53 5.20 -6.06
CA VAL A 92 -5.39 6.05 -4.88
C VAL A 92 -6.72 6.75 -4.61
N ILE A 93 -7.18 6.66 -3.37
CA ILE A 93 -8.34 7.41 -2.85
C ILE A 93 -7.84 8.31 -1.73
N ALA A 94 -8.16 9.59 -1.78
CA ALA A 94 -7.81 10.51 -0.72
C ALA A 94 -9.05 11.16 -0.09
N ILE A 95 -8.98 11.34 1.22
CA ILE A 95 -9.96 12.05 2.03
C ILE A 95 -9.19 13.10 2.83
N GLY A 96 -9.23 14.36 2.36
CA GLY A 96 -8.36 15.42 2.86
C GLY A 96 -6.89 15.01 2.79
N GLU A 97 -6.19 15.05 3.91
CA GLU A 97 -4.75 14.73 4.05
C GLU A 97 -4.45 13.23 4.22
N ILE A 98 -5.43 12.35 4.03
CA ILE A 98 -5.26 10.92 4.19
C ILE A 98 -5.45 10.23 2.85
N ALA A 99 -4.45 9.46 2.41
CA ALA A 99 -4.51 8.65 1.21
C ALA A 99 -4.57 7.14 1.51
N PHE A 100 -5.30 6.43 0.68
CA PHE A 100 -5.38 4.98 0.64
C PHE A 100 -4.90 4.52 -0.73
N VAL A 101 -3.85 3.69 -0.74
CA VAL A 101 -3.25 3.17 -1.96
C VAL A 101 -3.64 1.71 -2.12
N GLY A 102 -4.52 1.44 -3.05
CA GLY A 102 -4.93 0.09 -3.44
C GLY A 102 -3.94 -0.50 -4.43
N VAL A 103 -3.39 -1.68 -4.12
CA VAL A 103 -2.42 -2.39 -4.94
C VAL A 103 -2.94 -3.76 -5.37
N PRO A 104 -2.51 -4.28 -6.54
CA PRO A 104 -3.11 -5.45 -7.18
C PRO A 104 -2.50 -6.79 -6.68
N GLY A 105 -2.13 -6.92 -5.44
CA GLY A 105 -1.57 -8.15 -4.89
C GLY A 105 -1.01 -7.99 -3.48
N GLU A 106 -0.39 -9.06 -2.99
CA GLU A 106 0.20 -9.15 -1.67
C GLU A 106 1.53 -8.38 -1.60
N LEU A 107 1.44 -7.08 -1.27
CA LEU A 107 2.59 -6.19 -1.20
C LEU A 107 3.48 -6.52 -0.01
N CYS A 108 4.79 -6.68 -0.26
CA CYS A 108 5.79 -6.84 0.78
C CYS A 108 6.00 -5.54 1.57
N ALA A 109 6.37 -5.68 2.83
CA ALA A 109 6.45 -4.59 3.81
C ALA A 109 7.40 -3.46 3.37
N GLU A 110 8.55 -3.80 2.78
CA GLU A 110 9.55 -2.83 2.30
C GLU A 110 8.94 -1.83 1.31
N LEU A 111 8.31 -2.33 0.24
CA LEU A 111 7.69 -1.46 -0.77
C LEU A 111 6.54 -0.63 -0.19
N GLY A 112 5.78 -1.21 0.74
CA GLY A 112 4.72 -0.47 1.42
C GLY A 112 5.25 0.68 2.28
N GLN A 113 6.42 0.52 2.89
CA GLN A 113 7.08 1.59 3.63
C GLN A 113 7.64 2.67 2.71
N GLU A 114 8.27 2.31 1.60
CA GLU A 114 8.76 3.26 0.61
C GLU A 114 7.65 4.14 0.07
N ILE A 115 6.50 3.56 -0.33
CA ILE A 115 5.32 4.32 -0.77
C ILE A 115 4.86 5.31 0.32
N LYS A 116 4.88 4.90 1.60
CA LYS A 116 4.48 5.80 2.70
C LYS A 116 5.47 6.92 2.95
N TRP A 117 6.78 6.64 2.86
CA TRP A 117 7.82 7.65 3.10
C TRP A 117 7.88 8.71 2.01
N ASN A 118 7.64 8.30 0.75
CA ASN A 118 7.66 9.19 -0.40
C ASN A 118 6.31 9.87 -0.68
N SER A 119 5.28 9.57 0.12
CA SER A 119 3.96 10.11 -0.09
C SER A 119 3.86 11.59 0.30
N PRO A 120 3.28 12.46 -0.56
CA PRO A 120 3.03 13.86 -0.25
C PRO A 120 1.83 14.06 0.71
N PHE A 121 1.11 12.99 1.06
CA PHE A 121 0.01 13.04 2.01
C PHE A 121 0.50 12.88 3.45
N ARG A 122 -0.17 13.55 4.37
CA ARG A 122 0.16 13.46 5.81
C ARG A 122 0.09 12.03 6.37
N ARG A 123 -0.81 11.21 5.83
CA ARG A 123 -0.96 9.79 6.19
C ARG A 123 -1.32 9.00 4.96
N THR A 124 -0.59 7.92 4.74
CA THR A 124 -0.84 6.99 3.63
C THR A 124 -1.01 5.58 4.17
N PHE A 125 -2.10 4.96 3.79
CA PHE A 125 -2.43 3.58 4.11
C PHE A 125 -2.37 2.73 2.85
N ILE A 126 -1.78 1.55 2.96
CA ILE A 126 -1.78 0.57 1.89
C ILE A 126 -2.98 -0.36 2.07
N ALA A 127 -3.70 -0.60 0.99
CA ALA A 127 -4.71 -1.64 0.89
C ALA A 127 -4.22 -2.67 -0.15
N TYR A 128 -3.66 -3.79 0.32
CA TYR A 128 -3.19 -4.82 -0.58
C TYR A 128 -4.37 -5.69 -1.07
N ASP A 129 -4.20 -6.40 -2.18
CA ASP A 129 -5.26 -7.16 -2.86
C ASP A 129 -6.53 -6.36 -3.15
N ALA A 130 -6.39 -5.06 -3.38
CA ALA A 130 -7.54 -4.15 -3.50
C ALA A 130 -8.04 -3.97 -4.94
N THR A 131 -7.14 -3.89 -5.91
CA THR A 131 -7.52 -3.68 -7.33
C THR A 131 -7.50 -4.98 -8.12
N ALA A 132 -6.72 -5.96 -7.70
CA ALA A 132 -6.66 -7.32 -8.22
C ALA A 132 -5.93 -8.23 -7.24
N TYR A 133 -5.97 -9.54 -7.49
CA TYR A 133 -5.13 -10.53 -6.83
C TYR A 133 -4.12 -11.10 -7.84
N PHE A 134 -2.90 -10.56 -7.84
CA PHE A 134 -1.88 -10.99 -8.79
C PHE A 134 -0.69 -11.71 -8.14
N SER A 135 -0.77 -12.13 -6.88
CA SER A 135 0.29 -12.74 -6.09
C SER A 135 1.21 -11.73 -5.39
N TYR A 136 2.31 -12.22 -4.84
CA TYR A 136 3.27 -11.41 -4.10
C TYR A 136 3.91 -10.30 -4.93
N MET A 137 4.16 -9.17 -4.28
CA MET A 137 4.73 -7.97 -4.88
C MET A 137 5.88 -7.47 -4.01
N GLY A 138 7.07 -8.03 -4.26
CA GLY A 138 8.31 -7.67 -3.57
C GLY A 138 9.30 -6.93 -4.47
N GLY A 139 10.21 -6.22 -3.85
CA GLY A 139 11.32 -5.52 -4.49
C GLY A 139 12.54 -6.41 -4.73
N ALA A 140 13.67 -5.79 -5.10
CA ALA A 140 14.92 -6.49 -5.38
C ALA A 140 15.46 -7.23 -4.15
N ASN A 141 15.31 -6.66 -2.96
CA ASN A 141 15.78 -7.25 -1.71
C ASN A 141 15.06 -8.56 -1.39
N ASN A 142 13.74 -8.64 -1.63
CA ASN A 142 12.98 -9.88 -1.49
C ASN A 142 13.53 -10.99 -2.43
N PHE A 143 13.90 -10.62 -3.67
CA PHE A 143 14.49 -11.59 -4.61
C PHE A 143 15.87 -12.06 -4.17
N VAL A 144 16.70 -11.19 -3.62
CA VAL A 144 18.04 -11.53 -3.10
C VAL A 144 17.92 -12.41 -1.86
N ALA A 145 17.01 -12.09 -0.95
CA ALA A 145 16.75 -12.88 0.24
C ALA A 145 16.15 -14.25 -0.08
N GLY A 146 15.39 -14.37 -1.19
CA GLY A 146 14.70 -15.59 -1.57
C GLY A 146 13.44 -15.83 -0.76
N GLY A 147 13.12 -17.10 -0.50
CA GLY A 147 11.93 -17.49 0.27
C GLY A 147 10.69 -17.72 -0.60
N TYR A 148 9.58 -17.97 0.08
CA TYR A 148 8.32 -18.35 -0.53
C TYR A 148 7.72 -17.24 -1.38
N GLU A 149 7.74 -16.01 -0.89
CA GLU A 149 7.20 -14.82 -1.54
C GLU A 149 7.92 -14.53 -2.86
N ALA A 150 9.26 -14.50 -2.82
CA ALA A 150 10.09 -14.33 -4.01
C ALA A 150 9.93 -15.47 -5.01
N TYR A 151 9.78 -16.71 -4.51
CA TYR A 151 9.52 -17.86 -5.37
C TYR A 151 8.15 -17.76 -6.05
N SER A 152 7.13 -17.35 -5.32
CA SER A 152 5.73 -17.29 -5.77
C SER A 152 5.42 -16.05 -6.62
N GLN A 153 6.20 -14.98 -6.50
CA GLN A 153 6.02 -13.76 -7.28
C GLN A 153 6.07 -14.04 -8.80
N ARG A 154 5.09 -13.52 -9.53
CA ARG A 154 4.88 -13.82 -10.95
C ARG A 154 5.68 -12.93 -11.90
N PHE A 155 5.97 -11.70 -11.53
CA PHE A 155 6.79 -10.78 -12.31
C PHE A 155 8.22 -10.69 -11.79
N THR A 156 9.10 -10.03 -12.55
CA THR A 156 10.51 -9.85 -12.20
C THR A 156 10.70 -8.86 -11.05
N ALA A 157 11.88 -8.81 -10.44
CA ALA A 157 12.21 -7.83 -9.40
C ALA A 157 11.97 -6.36 -9.84
N ARG A 158 12.16 -6.07 -11.13
CA ARG A 158 11.87 -4.74 -11.70
C ARG A 158 10.39 -4.37 -11.63
N GLY A 159 9.49 -5.35 -11.48
CA GLY A 159 8.06 -5.10 -11.32
C GLY A 159 7.74 -4.39 -10.02
N GLY A 160 8.44 -4.70 -8.93
CA GLY A 160 8.30 -3.98 -7.66
C GLY A 160 8.65 -2.49 -7.78
N LEU A 161 9.75 -2.18 -8.48
CA LEU A 161 10.12 -0.78 -8.76
C LEU A 161 9.07 -0.06 -9.61
N LYS A 162 8.53 -0.72 -10.64
CA LYS A 162 7.47 -0.12 -11.47
C LYS A 162 6.18 0.15 -10.69
N LEU A 163 5.82 -0.74 -9.78
CA LEU A 163 4.69 -0.54 -8.89
C LEU A 163 4.94 0.66 -7.97
N LEU A 164 6.12 0.75 -7.38
CA LEU A 164 6.52 1.85 -6.50
C LEU A 164 6.39 3.19 -7.24
N CYS A 165 7.03 3.35 -8.39
CA CYS A 165 6.94 4.56 -9.20
C CYS A 165 5.49 4.90 -9.57
N CYS A 166 4.70 3.91 -10.01
CA CYS A 166 3.30 4.12 -10.36
C CYS A 166 2.45 4.59 -9.17
N ALA A 167 2.70 4.05 -7.98
CA ALA A 167 1.99 4.44 -6.77
C ALA A 167 2.36 5.86 -6.30
N GLU A 168 3.65 6.20 -6.40
CA GLU A 168 4.14 7.53 -6.07
C GLU A 168 3.60 8.58 -7.04
N GLU A 169 3.69 8.37 -8.35
CA GLU A 169 3.11 9.26 -9.37
C GLU A 169 1.60 9.47 -9.12
N ALA A 170 0.85 8.40 -8.84
CA ALA A 170 -0.58 8.50 -8.53
C ALA A 170 -0.87 9.32 -7.25
N LEU A 171 0.00 9.23 -6.25
CA LEU A 171 -0.11 10.03 -5.03
C LEU A 171 0.16 11.51 -5.29
N PHE A 172 1.21 11.83 -6.06
CA PHE A 172 1.54 13.21 -6.42
C PHE A 172 0.44 13.85 -7.28
N ASP A 173 0.01 13.20 -8.36
CA ASP A 173 -1.08 13.69 -9.21
C ASP A 173 -2.37 13.96 -8.42
N LEU A 174 -2.69 13.09 -7.46
CA LEU A 174 -3.89 13.27 -6.64
C LEU A 174 -3.73 14.41 -5.64
N GLN A 175 -2.54 14.58 -5.08
CA GLN A 175 -2.23 15.67 -4.15
C GLN A 175 -2.34 17.02 -4.86
N GLU A 176 -1.72 17.18 -6.03
CA GLU A 176 -1.79 18.41 -6.84
C GLU A 176 -3.23 18.75 -7.21
N LYS A 177 -4.03 17.75 -7.57
CA LYS A 177 -5.47 17.93 -7.87
C LYS A 177 -6.28 18.40 -6.67
N LEU A 178 -5.97 17.90 -5.47
CA LEU A 178 -6.69 18.24 -4.24
C LEU A 178 -6.23 19.55 -3.62
N PHE A 179 -4.93 19.85 -3.73
CA PHE A 179 -4.26 20.97 -3.06
C PHE A 179 -3.37 21.72 -4.05
N PRO A 180 -3.95 22.31 -5.12
CA PRO A 180 -3.18 22.98 -6.17
C PRO A 180 -2.40 24.21 -5.66
N GLU A 181 -2.70 24.66 -4.44
CA GLU A 181 -1.94 25.72 -3.77
C GLU A 181 -0.61 25.26 -3.18
N ARG A 182 -0.36 23.94 -3.17
CA ARG A 182 0.90 23.35 -2.69
C ARG A 182 1.78 23.04 -3.89
N ASP A 183 2.72 23.90 -4.13
CA ASP A 183 3.75 23.64 -5.13
C ASP A 183 4.77 22.67 -4.54
N LEU A 184 4.75 21.41 -4.99
CA LEU A 184 5.70 20.40 -4.52
C LEU A 184 7.05 20.50 -5.24
N ASP A 185 7.11 21.20 -6.37
CA ASP A 185 8.33 21.42 -7.13
C ASP A 185 9.12 22.62 -6.60
N ASP A 186 8.44 23.56 -5.92
CA ASP A 186 9.05 24.78 -5.34
C ASP A 186 8.69 24.93 -3.84
N CYS A 187 8.88 23.89 -3.08
CA CYS A 187 8.55 23.85 -1.65
C CYS A 187 9.56 24.60 -0.76
N ALA A 188 10.63 25.17 -1.31
CA ALA A 188 11.72 25.75 -0.51
C ALA A 188 11.27 26.87 0.43
N ASP A 189 10.18 27.56 0.10
CA ASP A 189 9.67 28.71 0.85
C ASP A 189 8.34 28.45 1.58
N THR A 190 7.75 27.25 1.45
CA THR A 190 6.52 26.95 2.16
C THR A 190 6.83 26.54 3.60
N PRO A 191 6.37 27.28 4.62
CA PRO A 191 6.57 26.88 6.00
C PRO A 191 5.89 25.52 6.22
N VAL A 192 6.67 24.48 6.39
CA VAL A 192 6.15 23.19 6.83
C VAL A 192 5.54 23.44 8.21
N ASN A 193 4.23 23.37 8.31
CA ASN A 193 3.54 23.28 9.59
C ASN A 193 3.94 21.95 10.23
N ILE A 194 5.14 21.90 10.78
CA ILE A 194 5.61 20.80 11.60
C ILE A 194 4.68 20.80 12.81
N LEU A 195 3.74 19.86 12.82
CA LEU A 195 2.99 19.60 14.03
C LEU A 195 3.99 19.29 15.15
N PRO A 196 3.83 19.88 16.34
CA PRO A 196 4.75 19.64 17.42
C PRO A 196 4.90 18.14 17.63
N ASN A 197 6.15 17.68 17.66
CA ASN A 197 6.49 16.32 18.04
C ASN A 197 5.83 16.05 19.38
N HIS A 198 4.93 15.10 19.42
CA HIS A 198 4.41 14.60 20.67
C HIS A 198 5.44 13.61 21.24
N ASN A 199 6.26 14.10 22.18
CA ASN A 199 6.92 13.26 23.17
C ASN A 199 5.87 12.53 24.01
#